data_007e7077be2e70f9816c51ea686318c9
#
_entry.id   007e7077be2e70f9816c51ea686318c9
#
_cell.length_a   1.000
_cell.length_b   1.000
_cell.length_c   1.000
_cell.angle_alpha   90.00
_cell.angle_beta   90.00
_cell.angle_gamma   90.00
#
_symmetry.space_group_name_H-M   'P 1'
#
loop_
_entity.id
_entity.type
_entity.pdbx_description
1 polymer ?
#
loop_
_entity_poly.entity_id
_entity_poly.type
_entity_poly.pdbx_seq_one_letter_code
_entity_poly.pdbx_strand_id
1 'polypeptide(L)'
;AVAVALVLKYCVIANAVVPTGSMLNTIQEGDRVIASRLAYVKDDPQRYDIVIFKYPDDEKQYYVKRIVGLPGETVEVVNGVVYVTKTDGKTVQLDDSFVTKETPTGNYGPYTVPADSYFMMGDNRNHSEDSRFWQNKFVKKNKIVGKVEFRYYPKFSTID
;
A
#
# COMPACT_ATOMS: atom_id res chain seq x y z
N ALA A 1 14.82 11.85 28.43
CA ALA A 1 13.64 12.25 27.64
C ALA A 1 13.98 12.40 26.14
N VAL A 2 14.96 13.22 25.74
CA VAL A 2 15.31 13.48 24.32
C VAL A 2 15.74 12.21 23.59
N ALA A 3 16.60 11.38 24.17
CA ALA A 3 17.06 10.14 23.54
C ALA A 3 15.90 9.16 23.23
N VAL A 4 14.94 9.02 24.16
CA VAL A 4 13.76 8.18 23.95
C VAL A 4 12.89 8.73 22.82
N ALA A 5 12.68 10.03 22.76
CA ALA A 5 11.93 10.67 21.68
C ALA A 5 12.58 10.47 20.29
N LEU A 6 13.91 10.53 20.22
CA LEU A 6 14.67 10.27 18.99
C LEU A 6 14.55 8.80 18.56
N VAL A 7 14.68 7.84 19.49
CA VAL A 7 14.49 6.42 19.19
C VAL A 7 13.07 6.16 18.67
N LEU A 8 12.05 6.70 19.33
CA LEU A 8 10.67 6.56 18.86
C LEU A 8 10.50 7.13 17.46
N LYS A 9 11.01 8.33 17.22
CA LYS A 9 10.89 9.02 15.91
C LYS A 9 11.59 8.29 14.76
N TYR A 10 12.80 7.76 14.98
CA TYR A 10 13.61 7.21 13.90
C TYR A 10 13.49 5.70 13.76
N CYS A 11 13.25 4.98 14.85
CA CYS A 11 13.24 3.52 14.85
C CYS A 11 11.84 2.88 14.92
N VAL A 12 10.87 3.58 15.50
CA VAL A 12 9.56 2.99 15.79
C VAL A 12 8.45 3.56 14.91
N ILE A 13 8.43 4.89 14.71
CA ILE A 13 7.32 5.60 14.09
C ILE A 13 7.80 6.33 12.82
N ALA A 14 7.00 6.22 11.74
CA ALA A 14 7.08 7.13 10.61
C ALA A 14 5.82 7.98 10.59
N ASN A 15 5.97 9.30 10.45
CA ASN A 15 4.84 10.17 10.20
C ASN A 15 4.90 10.70 8.77
N ALA A 16 3.76 10.89 8.14
CA ALA A 16 3.66 11.42 6.79
C ALA A 16 2.43 12.31 6.64
N VAL A 17 2.56 13.30 5.77
CA VAL A 17 1.42 14.05 5.21
C VAL A 17 1.11 13.44 3.86
N VAL A 18 -0.16 13.14 3.60
CA VAL A 18 -0.60 12.51 2.35
C VAL A 18 -0.88 13.60 1.31
N PRO A 19 -0.08 13.68 0.23
CA PRO A 19 -0.16 14.82 -0.71
C PRO A 19 -1.19 14.62 -1.82
N THR A 20 -1.78 13.43 -1.97
CA THR A 20 -2.64 13.08 -3.11
C THR A 20 -3.88 12.31 -2.71
N GLY A 21 -4.91 12.37 -3.55
CA GLY A 21 -6.17 11.65 -3.36
C GLY A 21 -6.18 10.19 -3.81
N SER A 22 -5.01 9.56 -4.05
CA SER A 22 -4.94 8.19 -4.58
C SER A 22 -5.48 7.11 -3.62
N MET A 23 -5.65 7.44 -2.34
CA MET A 23 -6.18 6.56 -1.29
C MET A 23 -7.57 6.97 -0.79
N LEU A 24 -8.26 7.86 -1.51
CA LEU A 24 -9.67 8.17 -1.24
C LEU A 24 -10.51 6.87 -1.35
N ASN A 25 -11.41 6.56 -0.49
CA ASN A 25 -12.01 7.26 0.65
C ASN A 25 -11.30 6.99 1.99
N THR A 26 -10.32 6.07 2.01
CA THR A 26 -9.66 5.62 3.25
C THR A 26 -8.80 6.72 3.85
N ILE A 27 -7.96 7.35 3.01
CA ILE A 27 -7.07 8.45 3.41
C ILE A 27 -7.30 9.62 2.46
N GLN A 28 -7.52 10.81 3.03
CA GLN A 28 -7.76 12.05 2.30
C GLN A 28 -6.44 12.76 2.00
N GLU A 29 -6.46 13.61 0.98
CA GLU A 29 -5.38 14.58 0.76
C GLU A 29 -5.28 15.53 1.95
N GLY A 30 -4.06 15.77 2.43
CA GLY A 30 -3.78 16.58 3.62
C GLY A 30 -3.86 15.83 4.95
N ASP A 31 -4.35 14.58 4.97
CA ASP A 31 -4.32 13.75 6.17
C ASP A 31 -2.88 13.57 6.66
N ARG A 32 -2.73 13.52 7.99
CA ARG A 32 -1.48 13.17 8.63
C ARG A 32 -1.61 11.80 9.27
N VAL A 33 -0.73 10.89 8.86
CA VAL A 33 -0.78 9.49 9.27
C VAL A 33 0.48 9.09 10.05
N ILE A 34 0.30 8.11 10.92
CA ILE A 34 1.38 7.45 11.65
C ILE A 34 1.48 6.02 11.16
N ALA A 35 2.70 5.61 10.81
CA ALA A 35 3.02 4.25 10.44
C ALA A 35 4.02 3.62 11.42
N SER A 36 3.80 2.35 11.75
CA SER A 36 4.72 1.55 12.55
C SER A 36 5.85 1.02 11.66
N ARG A 37 7.10 1.38 12.01
CA ARG A 37 8.30 0.81 11.38
C ARG A 37 8.60 -0.60 11.85
N LEU A 38 8.07 -0.98 13.01
CA LEU A 38 8.31 -2.28 13.63
C LEU A 38 7.33 -3.37 13.17
N ALA A 39 6.27 -2.99 12.45
CA ALA A 39 5.21 -3.91 12.03
C ALA A 39 5.73 -5.15 11.29
N TYR A 40 6.82 -4.99 10.53
CA TYR A 40 7.37 -6.05 9.68
C TYR A 40 8.76 -6.53 10.10
N VAL A 41 9.15 -6.30 11.35
CA VAL A 41 10.45 -6.78 11.88
C VAL A 41 10.40 -8.30 12.11
N LYS A 42 9.26 -8.81 12.56
CA LYS A 42 9.03 -10.24 12.83
C LYS A 42 8.05 -10.88 11.86
N ASP A 43 7.13 -10.09 11.31
CA ASP A 43 6.07 -10.55 10.44
C ASP A 43 6.30 -10.09 9.00
N ASP A 44 5.59 -10.70 8.07
CA ASP A 44 5.55 -10.25 6.69
C ASP A 44 4.36 -9.30 6.45
N PRO A 45 4.51 -8.31 5.55
CA PRO A 45 3.38 -7.51 5.09
C PRO A 45 2.24 -8.38 4.56
N GLN A 46 1.03 -8.06 4.98
CA GLN A 46 -0.17 -8.81 4.63
C GLN A 46 -0.97 -8.12 3.53
N ARG A 47 -1.82 -8.88 2.84
CA ARG A 47 -2.79 -8.32 1.91
C ARG A 47 -3.69 -7.33 2.65
N TYR A 48 -4.00 -6.24 1.98
CA TYR A 48 -4.77 -5.10 2.45
C TYR A 48 -4.07 -4.16 3.45
N ASP A 49 -2.88 -4.49 3.95
CA ASP A 49 -2.10 -3.52 4.71
C ASP A 49 -1.86 -2.25 3.89
N ILE A 50 -2.08 -1.09 4.50
CA ILE A 50 -1.71 0.20 3.92
C ILE A 50 -0.31 0.54 4.40
N VAL A 51 0.60 0.80 3.47
CA VAL A 51 2.02 0.97 3.77
C VAL A 51 2.58 2.27 3.19
N ILE A 52 3.56 2.85 3.90
CA ILE A 52 4.47 3.86 3.37
C ILE A 52 5.69 3.13 2.82
N PHE A 53 6.11 3.44 1.61
CA PHE A 53 7.25 2.82 0.96
C PHE A 53 7.99 3.78 0.02
N LYS A 54 9.21 3.43 -0.35
CA LYS A 54 9.98 4.15 -1.37
C LYS A 54 9.46 3.79 -2.76
N TYR A 55 9.16 4.80 -3.56
CA TYR A 55 8.65 4.63 -4.91
C TYR A 55 9.67 3.89 -5.80
N PRO A 56 9.32 2.77 -6.46
CA PRO A 56 10.29 1.94 -7.16
C PRO A 56 11.02 2.60 -8.33
N ASP A 57 10.38 3.56 -9.00
CA ASP A 57 10.98 4.26 -10.15
C ASP A 57 11.78 5.52 -9.72
N ASP A 58 11.58 6.00 -8.47
CA ASP A 58 12.37 7.07 -7.85
C ASP A 58 12.37 6.92 -6.31
N GLU A 59 13.34 6.21 -5.77
CA GLU A 59 13.44 5.91 -4.33
C GLU A 59 13.64 7.14 -3.42
N LYS A 60 13.76 8.35 -3.97
CA LYS A 60 13.74 9.61 -3.19
C LYS A 60 12.32 10.00 -2.77
N GLN A 61 11.30 9.50 -3.47
CA GLN A 61 9.90 9.75 -3.19
C GLN A 61 9.31 8.64 -2.32
N TYR A 62 8.34 9.01 -1.48
CA TYR A 62 7.58 8.09 -0.64
C TYR A 62 6.12 8.09 -1.08
N TYR A 63 5.56 6.90 -1.21
CA TYR A 63 4.17 6.69 -1.58
C TYR A 63 3.43 5.96 -0.46
N VAL A 64 2.11 6.15 -0.43
CA VAL A 64 1.18 5.41 0.44
C VAL A 64 0.21 4.66 -0.46
N LYS A 65 0.17 3.34 -0.36
CA LYS A 65 -0.73 2.46 -1.12
C LYS A 65 -1.13 1.25 -0.28
N ARG A 66 -2.13 0.52 -0.78
CA ARG A 66 -2.57 -0.76 -0.22
C ARG A 66 -1.87 -1.93 -0.90
N ILE A 67 -1.45 -2.92 -0.12
CA ILE A 67 -0.91 -4.18 -0.64
C ILE A 67 -2.06 -5.00 -1.22
N VAL A 68 -1.93 -5.37 -2.50
CA VAL A 68 -2.90 -6.16 -3.25
C VAL A 68 -2.36 -7.53 -3.61
N GLY A 69 -1.12 -7.62 -4.10
CA GLY A 69 -0.46 -8.87 -4.44
C GLY A 69 0.69 -9.21 -3.48
N LEU A 70 0.75 -10.46 -3.05
CA LEU A 70 1.78 -11.02 -2.17
C LEU A 70 2.85 -11.76 -2.98
N PRO A 71 4.04 -12.02 -2.41
CA PRO A 71 5.11 -12.75 -3.10
C PRO A 71 4.65 -14.09 -3.70
N GLY A 72 4.98 -14.32 -4.96
CA GLY A 72 4.64 -15.54 -5.70
C GLY A 72 3.22 -15.59 -6.29
N GLU A 73 2.37 -14.63 -5.99
CA GLU A 73 1.01 -14.55 -6.54
C GLU A 73 1.00 -13.90 -7.93
N THR A 74 -0.06 -14.13 -8.69
CA THR A 74 -0.31 -13.43 -9.95
C THR A 74 -1.53 -12.53 -9.80
N VAL A 75 -1.36 -11.23 -10.08
CA VAL A 75 -2.42 -10.22 -10.01
C VAL A 75 -2.91 -9.90 -11.42
N GLU A 76 -4.21 -9.92 -11.62
CA GLU A 76 -4.86 -9.51 -12.86
C GLU A 76 -6.06 -8.62 -12.56
N VAL A 77 -6.23 -7.57 -13.35
CA VAL A 77 -7.40 -6.69 -13.28
C VAL A 77 -8.20 -6.87 -14.58
N VAL A 78 -9.46 -7.26 -14.46
CA VAL A 78 -10.38 -7.46 -15.60
C VAL A 78 -11.61 -6.58 -15.39
N ASN A 79 -11.81 -5.63 -16.28
CA ASN A 79 -12.90 -4.64 -16.20
C ASN A 79 -12.96 -3.95 -14.81
N GLY A 80 -11.78 -3.60 -14.28
CA GLY A 80 -11.63 -2.95 -12.98
C GLY A 80 -11.68 -3.87 -11.76
N VAL A 81 -12.10 -5.12 -11.92
CA VAL A 81 -12.17 -6.12 -10.84
C VAL A 81 -10.81 -6.80 -10.68
N VAL A 82 -10.32 -6.89 -9.45
CA VAL A 82 -9.02 -7.49 -9.14
C VAL A 82 -9.15 -8.97 -8.81
N TYR A 83 -8.39 -9.78 -9.52
CA TYR A 83 -8.23 -11.21 -9.30
C TYR A 83 -6.80 -11.53 -8.87
N VAL A 84 -6.66 -12.46 -7.95
CA VAL A 84 -5.36 -12.94 -7.50
C VAL A 84 -5.33 -14.46 -7.60
N THR A 85 -4.37 -14.97 -8.37
CA THR A 85 -4.04 -16.40 -8.39
C THR A 85 -2.96 -16.65 -7.34
N LYS A 86 -3.30 -17.41 -6.32
CA LYS A 86 -2.41 -17.77 -5.22
C LYS A 86 -1.36 -18.79 -5.67
N THR A 87 -0.34 -19.02 -4.84
CA THR A 87 0.74 -19.99 -5.10
C THR A 87 0.25 -21.44 -5.19
N ASP A 88 -0.92 -21.77 -4.64
CA ASP A 88 -1.59 -23.06 -4.80
C ASP A 88 -2.38 -23.20 -6.11
N GLY A 89 -2.35 -22.18 -6.97
CA GLY A 89 -3.06 -22.12 -8.25
C GLY A 89 -4.53 -21.67 -8.15
N LYS A 90 -5.04 -21.41 -6.94
CA LYS A 90 -6.42 -20.97 -6.75
C LYS A 90 -6.57 -19.49 -7.04
N THR A 91 -7.45 -19.14 -7.95
CA THR A 91 -7.80 -17.75 -8.25
C THR A 91 -8.98 -17.29 -7.39
N VAL A 92 -8.86 -16.11 -6.79
CA VAL A 92 -9.89 -15.46 -6.00
C VAL A 92 -10.11 -14.03 -6.49
N GLN A 93 -11.36 -13.59 -6.51
CA GLN A 93 -11.69 -12.18 -6.64
C GLN A 93 -11.42 -11.51 -5.28
N LEU A 94 -10.76 -10.36 -5.29
CA LEU A 94 -10.52 -9.61 -4.06
C LEU A 94 -11.75 -8.84 -3.62
N ASP A 95 -11.89 -8.68 -2.30
CA ASP A 95 -12.85 -7.75 -1.72
C ASP A 95 -12.32 -6.32 -1.94
N ASP A 96 -13.15 -5.49 -2.56
CA ASP A 96 -12.86 -4.10 -2.88
C ASP A 96 -13.87 -3.14 -2.22
N SER A 97 -14.47 -3.55 -1.08
CA SER A 97 -15.49 -2.78 -0.35
C SER A 97 -15.00 -1.38 0.12
N PHE A 98 -13.69 -1.22 0.28
CA PHE A 98 -13.04 0.06 0.65
C PHE A 98 -12.75 0.98 -0.55
N VAL A 99 -12.89 0.49 -1.78
CA VAL A 99 -12.64 1.26 -3.00
C VAL A 99 -13.66 2.40 -3.14
N THR A 100 -13.26 3.49 -3.77
CA THR A 100 -14.14 4.65 -4.01
C THR A 100 -15.44 4.24 -4.70
N LYS A 101 -16.48 5.08 -4.53
CA LYS A 101 -17.81 4.84 -5.14
C LYS A 101 -17.79 4.81 -6.67
N GLU A 102 -16.77 5.39 -7.28
CA GLU A 102 -16.57 5.34 -8.73
C GLU A 102 -16.21 3.91 -9.14
N THR A 103 -16.97 3.34 -10.07
CA THR A 103 -16.72 1.98 -10.56
C THR A 103 -15.33 1.89 -11.18
N PRO A 104 -14.44 1.03 -10.66
CA PRO A 104 -13.14 0.82 -11.25
C PRO A 104 -13.23 0.32 -12.69
N THR A 105 -12.28 0.73 -13.53
CA THR A 105 -12.24 0.37 -14.95
C THR A 105 -10.85 -0.12 -15.38
N GLY A 106 -10.76 -0.68 -16.59
CA GLY A 106 -9.52 -1.08 -17.21
C GLY A 106 -9.16 -2.54 -17.02
N ASN A 107 -8.17 -2.98 -17.82
CA ASN A 107 -7.62 -4.33 -17.82
C ASN A 107 -6.11 -4.23 -17.69
N TYR A 108 -5.52 -4.92 -16.72
CA TYR A 108 -4.09 -4.87 -16.42
C TYR A 108 -3.57 -6.25 -16.02
N GLY A 109 -2.38 -6.60 -16.44
CA GLY A 109 -1.75 -7.87 -16.12
C GLY A 109 -1.92 -8.95 -17.19
N PRO A 110 -1.75 -10.23 -16.84
CA PRO A 110 -1.37 -10.70 -15.49
C PRO A 110 0.06 -10.32 -15.09
N TYR A 111 0.28 -10.06 -13.80
CA TYR A 111 1.58 -9.72 -13.22
C TYR A 111 1.94 -10.71 -12.12
N THR A 112 3.00 -11.49 -12.31
CA THR A 112 3.51 -12.40 -11.27
C THR A 112 4.43 -11.64 -10.32
N VAL A 113 4.06 -11.61 -9.05
CA VAL A 113 4.80 -10.88 -8.01
C VAL A 113 6.07 -11.65 -7.65
N PRO A 114 7.26 -11.05 -7.78
CA PRO A 114 8.52 -11.73 -7.41
C PRO A 114 8.59 -12.04 -5.91
N ALA A 115 9.52 -12.93 -5.54
CA ALA A 115 9.86 -13.17 -4.14
C ALA A 115 10.23 -11.86 -3.44
N ASP A 116 9.87 -11.75 -2.15
CA ASP A 116 10.13 -10.57 -1.30
C ASP A 116 9.62 -9.23 -1.88
N SER A 117 8.60 -9.30 -2.73
CA SER A 117 8.01 -8.13 -3.39
C SER A 117 6.50 -8.12 -3.28
N TYR A 118 5.91 -6.94 -3.47
CA TYR A 118 4.48 -6.69 -3.31
C TYR A 118 3.94 -5.86 -4.46
N PHE A 119 2.69 -6.14 -4.84
CA PHE A 119 1.96 -5.34 -5.83
C PHE A 119 1.03 -4.38 -5.10
N MET A 120 1.15 -3.10 -5.40
CA MET A 120 0.48 -2.01 -4.70
C MET A 120 -0.63 -1.40 -5.55
N MET A 121 -1.77 -1.10 -4.94
CA MET A 121 -2.82 -0.31 -5.59
C MET A 121 -3.36 0.77 -4.65
N GLY A 122 -3.79 1.89 -5.25
CA GLY A 122 -4.55 2.90 -4.52
C GLY A 122 -6.02 2.51 -4.39
N ASP A 123 -6.68 2.96 -3.32
CA ASP A 123 -8.10 2.71 -3.11
C ASP A 123 -8.97 3.54 -4.08
N ASN A 124 -8.46 4.70 -4.52
CA ASN A 124 -9.04 5.48 -5.61
C ASN A 124 -8.59 4.93 -6.98
N ARG A 125 -9.11 3.76 -7.35
CA ARG A 125 -8.67 2.92 -8.47
C ARG A 125 -8.48 3.67 -9.80
N ASN A 126 -9.40 4.55 -10.16
CA ASN A 126 -9.36 5.28 -11.43
C ASN A 126 -8.42 6.50 -11.38
N HIS A 127 -8.03 6.95 -10.18
CA HIS A 127 -7.20 8.13 -9.95
C HIS A 127 -5.96 7.83 -9.10
N SER A 128 -5.38 6.65 -9.30
CA SER A 128 -4.15 6.22 -8.61
C SER A 128 -3.08 5.82 -9.60
N GLU A 129 -1.93 6.45 -9.49
CA GLU A 129 -0.71 5.97 -10.13
C GLU A 129 -0.06 4.97 -9.18
N ASP A 130 -0.05 3.68 -9.59
CA ASP A 130 0.36 2.56 -8.77
C ASP A 130 1.01 1.44 -9.60
N SER A 131 1.18 0.25 -9.04
CA SER A 131 1.86 -0.87 -9.67
C SER A 131 1.34 -1.22 -11.08
N ARG A 132 0.11 -0.87 -11.39
CA ARG A 132 -0.45 -1.06 -12.75
C ARG A 132 0.28 -0.23 -13.81
N PHE A 133 0.80 0.94 -13.44
CA PHE A 133 1.34 1.95 -14.35
C PHE A 133 2.85 2.11 -14.26
N TRP A 134 3.48 1.84 -13.09
CA TRP A 134 4.92 2.04 -12.88
C TRP A 134 5.76 1.19 -13.82
N GLN A 135 6.97 1.66 -14.12
CA GLN A 135 7.97 0.89 -14.88
C GLN A 135 8.44 -0.31 -14.05
N ASN A 136 8.86 -0.07 -12.81
CA ASN A 136 9.17 -1.10 -11.83
C ASN A 136 7.89 -1.38 -11.00
N LYS A 137 7.14 -2.40 -11.40
CA LYS A 137 5.79 -2.67 -10.88
C LYS A 137 5.72 -3.15 -9.43
N PHE A 138 6.84 -3.57 -8.85
CA PHE A 138 6.82 -4.24 -7.56
C PHE A 138 7.66 -3.51 -6.52
N VAL A 139 7.15 -3.43 -5.30
CA VAL A 139 7.85 -2.86 -4.14
C VAL A 139 8.51 -3.98 -3.35
N LYS A 140 9.83 -3.94 -3.21
CA LYS A 140 10.57 -4.91 -2.38
C LYS A 140 10.27 -4.71 -0.90
N LYS A 141 10.23 -5.79 -0.11
CA LYS A 141 9.99 -5.74 1.34
C LYS A 141 10.88 -4.72 2.05
N ASN A 142 12.17 -4.68 1.71
CA ASN A 142 13.15 -3.76 2.33
C ASN A 142 12.96 -2.27 1.95
N LYS A 143 12.03 -1.97 1.02
CA LYS A 143 11.65 -0.59 0.64
C LYS A 143 10.38 -0.13 1.36
N ILE A 144 9.68 -1.02 2.06
CA ILE A 144 8.55 -0.68 2.90
C ILE A 144 9.07 -0.02 4.18
N VAL A 145 8.60 1.19 4.44
CA VAL A 145 9.02 2.00 5.60
C VAL A 145 8.22 1.65 6.84
N GLY A 146 6.94 1.34 6.69
CA GLY A 146 6.08 0.96 7.80
C GLY A 146 4.62 0.79 7.40
N LYS A 147 3.87 0.13 8.28
CA LYS A 147 2.42 -0.05 8.19
C LYS A 147 1.71 1.17 8.75
N VAL A 148 0.80 1.75 7.99
CA VAL A 148 -0.06 2.85 8.44
C VAL A 148 -1.08 2.31 9.44
N GLU A 149 -1.10 2.88 10.64
CA GLU A 149 -1.96 2.43 11.74
C GLU A 149 -3.02 3.47 12.10
N PHE A 150 -2.65 4.76 12.06
CA PHE A 150 -3.49 5.83 12.55
C PHE A 150 -3.42 7.07 11.66
N ARG A 151 -4.56 7.74 11.52
CA ARG A 151 -4.63 9.14 11.14
C ARG A 151 -4.76 9.98 12.40
N TYR A 152 -3.98 11.06 12.54
CA TYR A 152 -4.04 11.94 13.71
C TYR A 152 -4.50 13.37 13.39
N TYR A 153 -4.59 13.72 12.11
CA TYR A 153 -5.10 14.99 11.63
C TYR A 153 -5.85 14.80 10.32
N PRO A 154 -6.98 15.48 10.07
CA PRO A 154 -7.67 16.46 10.92
C PRO A 154 -8.43 15.86 12.10
N LYS A 155 -8.70 14.54 12.06
CA LYS A 155 -9.40 13.81 13.13
C LYS A 155 -8.70 12.48 13.37
N PHE A 156 -8.52 12.13 14.66
CA PHE A 156 -7.94 10.84 15.02
C PHE A 156 -8.86 9.67 14.62
N SER A 157 -8.29 8.68 13.95
CA SER A 157 -8.96 7.40 13.64
C SER A 157 -7.91 6.31 13.38
N THR A 158 -8.27 5.05 13.63
CA THR A 158 -7.54 3.89 13.08
C THR A 158 -7.71 3.85 11.56
N ILE A 159 -6.76 3.24 10.87
CA ILE A 159 -6.80 2.97 9.44
C ILE A 159 -6.63 1.47 9.25
N ASP A 160 -7.66 0.82 8.71
CA ASP A 160 -7.73 -0.61 8.44
C ASP A 160 -7.83 -0.87 6.94
#